data_76d0f0e016dd8a02303f7470a54476e6
#
_entry.id   76d0f0e016dd8a02303f7470a54476e6
#
_cell.length_a   1.000
_cell.length_b   1.000
_cell.length_c   1.000
_cell.angle_alpha   90.00
_cell.angle_beta   90.00
_cell.angle_gamma   90.00
#
_symmetry.space_group_name_H-M   'P 1'
#
loop_
_entity.id
_entity.type
_entity.pdbx_description
1 polymer ?
#
loop_
_entity_poly.entity_id
_entity_poly.type
_entity_poly.pdbx_seq_one_letter_code
_entity_poly.pdbx_strand_id
1 'polypeptide(L)'
;EVNLLKKYDAAAPRFNVLHMCKDHLNLARYLGYPTKVINWGVYEGNLSLTQGAALFGPGHILLGGLDDRAGVLVDGTLEQITEAVHAVLDEMGTRNFILGADCTLPTDIALARIAGAVEATGTYRA
;
A
#
# COMPACT_ATOMS: atom_id res chain seq x y z
N GLU A 1 14.96 -16.32 -8.91
CA GLU A 1 14.40 -15.32 -7.95
C GLU A 1 13.45 -15.97 -6.94
N VAL A 2 12.37 -16.63 -7.38
CA VAL A 2 11.36 -17.25 -6.49
C VAL A 2 11.99 -18.24 -5.49
N ASN A 3 12.95 -19.04 -5.92
CA ASN A 3 13.63 -20.01 -5.03
C ASN A 3 14.49 -19.34 -3.98
N LEU A 4 15.10 -18.20 -4.28
CA LEU A 4 15.86 -17.41 -3.33
C LEU A 4 14.93 -16.80 -2.29
N LEU A 5 13.82 -16.22 -2.72
CA LEU A 5 12.79 -15.64 -1.85
C LEU A 5 12.19 -16.68 -0.91
N LYS A 6 11.94 -17.92 -1.38
CA LYS A 6 11.49 -19.02 -0.53
C LYS A 6 12.49 -19.37 0.58
N LYS A 7 13.80 -19.26 0.29
CA LYS A 7 14.83 -19.46 1.33
C LYS A 7 14.81 -18.34 2.38
N TYR A 8 14.61 -17.09 1.96
CA TYR A 8 14.47 -15.96 2.89
C TYR A 8 13.20 -16.08 3.73
N ASP A 9 12.08 -16.47 3.13
CA ASP A 9 10.81 -16.67 3.85
C ASP A 9 10.95 -17.77 4.92
N ALA A 10 11.64 -18.86 4.61
CA ALA A 10 11.93 -19.91 5.58
C ALA A 10 12.81 -19.44 6.76
N ALA A 11 13.72 -18.48 6.52
CA ALA A 11 14.59 -17.90 7.54
C ALA A 11 13.89 -16.80 8.38
N ALA A 12 12.91 -16.10 7.81
CA ALA A 12 12.18 -15.01 8.45
C ALA A 12 10.66 -15.17 8.26
N PRO A 13 10.05 -16.25 8.79
CA PRO A 13 8.71 -16.69 8.39
C PRO A 13 7.55 -15.84 8.91
N ARG A 14 7.79 -14.81 9.72
CA ARG A 14 6.72 -14.14 10.46
C ARG A 14 6.02 -13.05 9.68
N PHE A 15 6.74 -12.28 8.87
CA PHE A 15 6.17 -11.14 8.18
C PHE A 15 7.07 -10.66 7.04
N ASN A 16 6.66 -10.90 5.82
CA ASN A 16 7.36 -10.46 4.62
C ASN A 16 6.49 -9.49 3.83
N VAL A 17 7.08 -8.38 3.41
CA VAL A 17 6.46 -7.40 2.52
C VAL A 17 7.18 -7.44 1.17
N LEU A 18 6.44 -7.64 0.10
CA LEU A 18 6.93 -7.47 -1.26
C LEU A 18 6.53 -6.08 -1.76
N HIS A 19 7.52 -5.22 -1.98
CA HIS A 19 7.32 -3.94 -2.64
C HIS A 19 7.73 -4.02 -4.11
N MET A 20 6.84 -3.56 -4.99
CA MET A 20 7.06 -3.50 -6.43
C MET A 20 6.99 -2.04 -6.87
N CYS A 21 8.17 -1.51 -7.23
CA CYS A 21 8.33 -0.14 -7.70
C CYS A 21 8.39 -0.12 -9.23
N LYS A 22 7.83 0.82 -9.85
CA LYS A 22 7.79 1.19 -11.28
C LYS A 22 6.37 1.29 -11.82
N ASP A 23 6.25 1.96 -12.94
CA ASP A 23 5.05 2.05 -13.76
C ASP A 23 4.80 0.77 -14.57
N HIS A 24 3.58 0.60 -15.02
CA HIS A 24 3.15 -0.48 -15.92
C HIS A 24 3.61 -1.89 -15.51
N LEU A 25 3.50 -2.21 -14.22
CA LEU A 25 3.90 -3.50 -13.67
C LEU A 25 3.00 -4.64 -14.17
N ASN A 26 3.59 -5.74 -14.54
CA ASN A 26 2.87 -7.00 -14.69
C ASN A 26 2.78 -7.71 -13.32
N LEU A 27 1.82 -7.30 -12.49
CA LEU A 27 1.65 -7.80 -11.13
C LEU A 27 1.38 -9.32 -11.08
N ALA A 28 0.80 -9.89 -12.13
CA ALA A 28 0.54 -11.34 -12.19
C ALA A 28 1.82 -12.20 -12.11
N ARG A 29 2.98 -11.64 -12.48
CA ARG A 29 4.27 -12.34 -12.35
C ARG A 29 4.66 -12.66 -10.91
N TYR A 30 4.05 -11.98 -9.94
CA TYR A 30 4.41 -12.08 -8.53
C TYR A 30 3.48 -13.00 -7.73
N LEU A 31 2.47 -13.60 -8.36
CA LEU A 31 1.49 -14.49 -7.71
C LEU A 31 2.11 -15.69 -6.97
N GLY A 32 3.26 -16.17 -7.40
CA GLY A 32 3.95 -17.29 -6.74
C GLY A 32 4.99 -16.89 -5.69
N TYR A 33 5.10 -15.59 -5.36
CA TYR A 33 6.10 -15.13 -4.40
C TYR A 33 5.65 -15.42 -2.97
N PRO A 34 6.55 -15.91 -2.12
CA PRO A 34 6.26 -16.24 -0.72
C PRO A 34 6.22 -14.97 0.13
N THR A 35 5.13 -14.24 0.04
CA THR A 35 4.92 -13.00 0.80
C THR A 35 3.51 -12.95 1.35
N LYS A 36 3.34 -12.28 2.47
CA LYS A 36 2.02 -12.04 3.07
C LYS A 36 1.49 -10.66 2.72
N VAL A 37 2.36 -9.68 2.61
CA VAL A 37 1.99 -8.30 2.34
C VAL A 37 2.52 -7.87 0.98
N ILE A 38 1.68 -7.21 0.20
CA ILE A 38 1.99 -6.75 -1.15
C ILE A 38 1.76 -5.25 -1.22
N ASN A 39 2.73 -4.55 -1.78
CA ASN A 39 2.70 -3.11 -1.98
C ASN A 39 3.22 -2.76 -3.38
N TRP A 40 2.57 -1.84 -4.05
CA TRP A 40 2.98 -1.32 -5.37
C TRP A 40 2.48 0.12 -5.55
N GLY A 41 3.04 0.81 -6.55
CA GLY A 41 2.60 2.15 -6.95
C GLY A 41 1.28 2.13 -7.69
N VAL A 42 0.17 2.28 -7.00
CA VAL A 42 -1.20 2.28 -7.57
C VAL A 42 -1.35 3.42 -8.57
N TYR A 43 -0.80 4.58 -8.27
CA TYR A 43 -0.93 5.79 -9.09
C TYR A 43 0.08 5.87 -10.25
N GLU A 44 0.92 4.88 -10.42
CA GLU A 44 1.92 4.80 -11.50
C GLU A 44 1.43 4.01 -12.73
N GLY A 45 0.13 4.08 -13.06
CA GLY A 45 -0.45 3.34 -14.19
C GLY A 45 -0.54 1.84 -13.98
N ASN A 46 -0.60 1.42 -12.73
CA ASN A 46 -0.76 0.03 -12.32
C ASN A 46 -2.22 -0.30 -11.97
N LEU A 47 -2.47 -1.53 -11.52
CA LEU A 47 -3.78 -1.95 -11.03
C LEU A 47 -4.19 -1.12 -9.81
N SER A 48 -5.48 -0.81 -9.68
CA SER A 48 -6.05 -0.26 -8.44
C SER A 48 -5.94 -1.26 -7.29
N LEU A 49 -6.15 -0.79 -6.06
CA LEU A 49 -6.18 -1.67 -4.88
C LEU A 49 -7.24 -2.77 -5.02
N THR A 50 -8.44 -2.41 -5.47
CA THR A 50 -9.54 -3.37 -5.71
C THR A 50 -9.16 -4.42 -6.76
N GLN A 51 -8.55 -4.00 -7.87
CA GLN A 51 -8.06 -4.92 -8.91
C GLN A 51 -6.93 -5.82 -8.37
N GLY A 52 -6.02 -5.27 -7.59
CA GLY A 52 -4.97 -6.04 -6.92
C GLY A 52 -5.52 -7.04 -5.92
N ALA A 53 -6.54 -6.67 -5.13
CA ALA A 53 -7.23 -7.59 -4.23
C ALA A 53 -7.85 -8.78 -4.98
N ALA A 54 -8.47 -8.52 -6.12
CA ALA A 54 -9.00 -9.58 -6.97
C ALA A 54 -7.90 -10.49 -7.56
N LEU A 55 -6.76 -9.91 -7.94
CA LEU A 55 -5.62 -10.64 -8.51
C LEU A 55 -4.93 -11.56 -7.48
N PHE A 56 -4.59 -11.02 -6.31
CA PHE A 56 -3.80 -11.72 -5.29
C PHE A 56 -4.67 -12.60 -4.36
N GLY A 57 -5.95 -12.28 -4.26
CA GLY A 57 -6.91 -13.03 -3.47
C GLY A 57 -6.79 -12.83 -1.95
N PRO A 58 -7.68 -13.46 -1.17
CA PRO A 58 -7.87 -13.18 0.26
C PRO A 58 -6.74 -13.68 1.16
N GLY A 59 -5.78 -14.42 0.61
CA GLY A 59 -4.61 -14.90 1.35
C GLY A 59 -3.52 -13.84 1.58
N HIS A 60 -3.65 -12.67 0.96
CA HIS A 60 -2.69 -11.59 1.01
C HIS A 60 -3.26 -10.35 1.71
N ILE A 61 -2.37 -9.57 2.29
CA ILE A 61 -2.64 -8.25 2.86
C ILE A 61 -2.10 -7.23 1.87
N LEU A 62 -2.93 -6.28 1.46
CA LEU A 62 -2.47 -5.18 0.61
C LEU A 62 -2.02 -4.01 1.48
N LEU A 63 -0.93 -3.36 1.06
CA LEU A 63 -0.40 -2.16 1.68
C LEU A 63 -0.32 -1.06 0.62
N GLY A 64 -0.80 0.14 0.92
CA GLY A 64 -0.74 1.27 0.00
C GLY A 64 -1.96 2.17 0.08
N GLY A 65 -2.26 2.83 -1.02
CA GLY A 65 -3.45 3.64 -1.22
C GLY A 65 -3.25 5.15 -1.16
N LEU A 66 -2.08 5.60 -0.75
CA LEU A 66 -1.74 7.03 -0.76
C LEU A 66 -0.58 7.26 -1.73
N ASP A 67 -0.78 8.17 -2.69
CA ASP A 67 0.26 8.58 -3.64
C ASP A 67 1.48 9.11 -2.89
N ASP A 68 2.66 8.63 -3.27
CA ASP A 68 3.92 8.93 -2.60
C ASP A 68 4.67 10.12 -3.22
N ARG A 69 4.33 10.53 -4.45
CA ARG A 69 5.10 11.54 -5.21
C ARG A 69 4.34 12.82 -5.44
N ALA A 70 3.08 12.71 -5.69
CA ALA A 70 2.16 13.82 -5.92
C ALA A 70 0.82 13.47 -5.25
N GLY A 71 -0.10 14.38 -5.21
CA GLY A 71 -1.39 14.07 -4.62
C GLY A 71 -1.49 14.48 -3.15
N VAL A 72 -2.56 14.03 -2.52
CA VAL A 72 -3.04 14.65 -1.29
C VAL A 72 -2.07 14.53 -0.13
N LEU A 73 -1.41 13.38 0.01
CA LEU A 73 -0.45 13.18 1.12
C LEU A 73 0.74 14.14 1.01
N VAL A 74 1.19 14.46 -0.21
CA VAL A 74 2.35 15.34 -0.44
C VAL A 74 1.94 16.80 -0.51
N ASP A 75 0.88 17.13 -1.25
CA ASP A 75 0.53 18.51 -1.61
C ASP A 75 -0.80 19.01 -1.01
N GLY A 76 -1.68 18.13 -0.51
CA GLY A 76 -3.00 18.48 0.00
C GLY A 76 -3.00 19.15 1.36
N THR A 77 -4.15 19.61 1.82
CA THR A 77 -4.38 20.05 3.20
C THR A 77 -4.57 18.84 4.14
N LEU A 78 -4.52 19.05 5.46
CA LEU A 78 -4.81 17.97 6.43
C LEU A 78 -6.25 17.45 6.30
N GLU A 79 -7.20 18.31 5.94
CA GLU A 79 -8.59 17.90 5.67
C GLU A 79 -8.66 16.97 4.47
N GLN A 80 -8.01 17.35 3.37
CA GLN A 80 -7.94 16.51 2.16
C GLN A 80 -7.23 15.17 2.42
N ILE A 81 -6.20 15.15 3.28
CA ILE A 81 -5.54 13.91 3.71
C ILE A 81 -6.56 13.03 4.45
N THR A 82 -7.34 13.60 5.36
CA THR A 82 -8.37 12.88 6.10
C THR A 82 -9.43 12.28 5.16
N GLU A 83 -9.93 13.07 4.22
CA GLU A 83 -10.89 12.60 3.20
C GLU A 83 -10.32 11.47 2.35
N ALA A 84 -9.07 11.60 1.88
CA ALA A 84 -8.42 10.57 1.09
C ALA A 84 -8.21 9.27 1.88
N VAL A 85 -7.80 9.36 3.14
CA VAL A 85 -7.66 8.20 4.04
C VAL A 85 -9.00 7.50 4.20
N HIS A 86 -10.07 8.25 4.48
CA HIS A 86 -11.42 7.68 4.63
C HIS A 86 -11.90 7.03 3.33
N ALA A 87 -11.68 7.66 2.18
CA ALA A 87 -12.05 7.08 0.89
C ALA A 87 -11.33 5.74 0.60
N VAL A 88 -10.05 5.64 0.92
CA VAL A 88 -9.30 4.39 0.79
C VAL A 88 -9.83 3.32 1.75
N LEU A 89 -10.18 3.69 2.97
CA LEU A 89 -10.76 2.77 3.95
C LEU A 89 -12.19 2.36 3.60
N ASP A 90 -12.97 3.23 2.97
CA ASP A 90 -14.29 2.89 2.42
C ASP A 90 -14.17 1.86 1.28
N GLU A 91 -13.16 2.01 0.42
CA GLU A 91 -12.91 1.09 -0.70
C GLU A 91 -12.41 -0.29 -0.21
N MET A 92 -11.41 -0.29 0.68
CA MET A 92 -10.68 -1.50 1.05
C MET A 92 -11.16 -2.15 2.34
N GLY A 93 -11.89 -1.43 3.17
CA GLY A 93 -12.23 -1.87 4.52
C GLY A 93 -11.05 -1.79 5.48
N THR A 94 -11.28 -2.30 6.69
CA THR A 94 -10.31 -2.26 7.80
C THR A 94 -9.68 -3.63 8.11
N ARG A 95 -9.89 -4.62 7.24
CA ARG A 95 -9.35 -5.98 7.40
C ARG A 95 -8.51 -6.37 6.21
N ASN A 96 -7.40 -7.05 6.46
CA ASN A 96 -6.45 -7.51 5.43
C ASN A 96 -5.92 -6.36 4.56
N PHE A 97 -5.86 -5.16 5.13
CA PHE A 97 -5.37 -3.97 4.49
C PHE A 97 -4.52 -3.15 5.46
N ILE A 98 -3.43 -2.58 4.97
CA ILE A 98 -2.56 -1.65 5.68
C ILE A 98 -2.53 -0.36 4.88
N LEU A 99 -3.11 0.71 5.42
CA LEU A 99 -2.99 2.02 4.81
C LEU A 99 -1.53 2.48 4.82
N GLY A 100 -1.04 2.95 3.71
CA GLY A 100 0.32 3.45 3.58
C GLY A 100 0.54 4.18 2.28
N ALA A 101 1.76 4.72 2.12
CA ALA A 101 2.19 5.26 0.85
C ALA A 101 2.50 4.12 -0.14
N ASP A 102 2.30 4.40 -1.40
CA ASP A 102 2.53 3.43 -2.47
C ASP A 102 4.02 3.12 -2.67
N CYS A 103 4.88 4.08 -2.39
CA CYS A 103 6.34 3.95 -2.47
C CYS A 103 7.02 4.94 -1.50
N THR A 104 8.27 5.30 -1.79
CA THR A 104 9.10 6.20 -0.97
C THR A 104 8.58 7.64 -1.03
N LEU A 105 8.25 8.19 0.12
CA LEU A 105 7.86 9.58 0.28
C LEU A 105 9.04 10.54 0.02
N PRO A 106 8.77 11.80 -0.39
CA PRO A 106 9.80 12.83 -0.45
C PRO A 106 10.51 13.00 0.89
N THR A 107 11.82 13.17 0.86
CA THR A 107 12.65 13.29 2.09
C THR A 107 12.36 14.54 2.90
N ASP A 108 11.77 15.54 2.29
CA ASP A 108 11.40 16.84 2.86
C ASP A 108 9.90 16.95 3.23
N ILE A 109 9.15 15.85 3.13
CA ILE A 109 7.75 15.84 3.52
C ILE A 109 7.61 16.22 5.01
N ALA A 110 6.70 17.15 5.30
CA ALA A 110 6.43 17.55 6.68
C ALA A 110 5.83 16.39 7.48
N LEU A 111 6.43 16.05 8.63
CA LEU A 111 5.94 14.96 9.49
C LEU A 111 4.47 15.14 9.91
N ALA A 112 4.00 16.39 10.03
CA ALA A 112 2.60 16.67 10.32
C ALA A 112 1.62 16.07 9.30
N ARG A 113 2.02 15.91 8.06
CA ARG A 113 1.19 15.30 7.00
C ARG A 113 1.05 13.79 7.22
N ILE A 114 2.14 13.13 7.59
CA ILE A 114 2.15 11.70 7.93
C ILE A 114 1.33 11.48 9.21
N ALA A 115 1.53 12.33 10.23
CA ALA A 115 0.74 12.28 11.45
C ALA A 115 -0.75 12.47 11.18
N GLY A 116 -1.12 13.42 10.31
CA GLY A 116 -2.50 13.64 9.90
C GLY A 116 -3.13 12.40 9.25
N ALA A 117 -2.40 11.69 8.39
CA ALA A 117 -2.89 10.44 7.81
C ALA A 117 -3.09 9.34 8.89
N VAL A 118 -2.19 9.25 9.87
CA VAL A 118 -2.33 8.32 11.01
C VAL A 118 -3.54 8.69 11.86
N GLU A 119 -3.71 9.95 12.21
CA GLU A 119 -4.86 10.44 12.98
C GLU A 119 -6.18 10.19 12.28
N ALA A 120 -6.21 10.37 10.96
CA ALA A 120 -7.40 10.11 10.14
C ALA A 120 -7.88 8.67 10.25
N THR A 121 -6.98 7.69 10.37
CA THR A 121 -7.38 6.28 10.60
C THR A 121 -8.10 6.09 11.93
N GLY A 122 -7.70 6.83 12.96
CA GLY A 122 -8.32 6.79 14.29
C GLY A 122 -9.72 7.43 14.33
N THR A 123 -10.02 8.32 13.40
CA THR A 123 -11.33 9.00 13.30
C THR A 123 -12.30 8.32 12.34
N TYR A 124 -11.82 7.39 11.53
CA TYR A 124 -12.65 6.65 10.58
C TYR A 124 -13.73 5.83 11.30
N ARG A 125 -14.93 5.89 10.75
CA ARG A 125 -16.09 5.09 11.20
C ARG A 125 -16.70 4.41 9.97
N ALA A 126 -16.63 3.10 9.95
CA ALA A 126 -17.26 2.28 8.93
C ALA A 126 -18.78 2.31 9.02
#